data_08e5af366494ddebd5c1ed0363a0739b
#
_entry.id   08e5af366494ddebd5c1ed0363a0739b
#
_cell.length_a   1.000
_cell.length_b   1.000
_cell.length_c   1.000
_cell.angle_alpha   90.00
_cell.angle_beta   90.00
_cell.angle_gamma   90.00
#
_symmetry.space_group_name_H-M   'P 1'
#
loop_
_entity.id
_entity.type
_entity.pdbx_description
1 polymer ?
#
loop_
_entity_poly.entity_id
_entity_poly.type
_entity_poly.pdbx_seq_one_letter_code
_entity_poly.pdbx_strand_id
1 'polypeptide(L)'
;MTATPYYITTAISYPNGNPHIGHAYETIAADVMARFKRLDGFDVRFMTGTDEHGQKMQTTAEKQGVTAKELADENSARFKAMNDALGISYDRFIRTTDPDHYEASQAIWKRMEENGDIYLDKYAGWYSVRDEAYYAEDETEERDGQRYAISTGTEVEWTEEES
;
A
#
# COMPACT_ATOMS: atom_id res chain seq x y z
N MET A 1 30.01 9.28 -20.52
CA MET A 1 28.57 9.52 -20.74
C MET A 1 27.85 8.96 -19.52
N THR A 2 26.98 9.74 -18.91
CA THR A 2 26.15 9.24 -17.79
C THR A 2 25.09 8.29 -18.36
N ALA A 3 24.90 7.14 -17.72
CA ALA A 3 23.85 6.18 -18.12
C ALA A 3 22.47 6.83 -18.01
N THR A 4 21.55 6.45 -18.89
CA THR A 4 20.16 6.94 -18.84
C THR A 4 19.46 6.35 -17.61
N PRO A 5 18.82 7.18 -16.76
CA PRO A 5 18.12 6.65 -15.58
C PRO A 5 16.89 5.84 -15.98
N TYR A 6 16.65 4.75 -15.24
CA TYR A 6 15.46 3.92 -15.36
C TYR A 6 14.93 3.57 -13.96
N TYR A 7 13.71 3.97 -13.68
CA TYR A 7 13.06 3.71 -12.39
C TYR A 7 11.94 2.69 -12.55
N ILE A 8 11.93 1.68 -11.68
CA ILE A 8 10.90 0.65 -11.65
C ILE A 8 10.50 0.33 -10.21
N THR A 9 9.22 0.13 -9.99
CA THR A 9 8.66 -0.30 -8.70
C THR A 9 7.72 -1.47 -8.89
N THR A 10 7.53 -2.26 -7.85
CA THR A 10 6.32 -3.08 -7.67
C THR A 10 5.25 -2.24 -6.98
N ALA A 11 4.01 -2.75 -6.88
CA ALA A 11 3.15 -2.34 -5.80
C ALA A 11 3.83 -2.66 -4.45
N ILE A 12 3.54 -1.86 -3.41
CA ILE A 12 3.95 -2.18 -2.05
C ILE A 12 2.82 -2.96 -1.38
N SER A 13 3.14 -4.12 -0.82
CA SER A 13 2.13 -5.06 -0.34
C SER A 13 1.67 -4.72 1.08
N TYR A 14 0.38 -4.88 1.37
CA TYR A 14 -0.12 -4.86 2.74
C TYR A 14 0.39 -6.07 3.52
N PRO A 15 1.19 -5.89 4.59
CA PRO A 15 1.73 -7.01 5.36
C PRO A 15 0.74 -7.47 6.46
N ASN A 16 -0.53 -7.64 6.11
CA ASN A 16 -1.57 -8.15 7.02
C ASN A 16 -1.62 -9.67 7.10
N GLY A 17 -0.77 -10.37 6.35
CA GLY A 17 -0.63 -11.81 6.32
C GLY A 17 0.69 -12.27 5.71
N ASN A 18 0.83 -13.58 5.52
CA ASN A 18 2.04 -14.14 4.89
C ASN A 18 2.12 -13.80 3.39
N PRO A 19 3.34 -13.60 2.85
CA PRO A 19 3.52 -13.51 1.40
C PRO A 19 3.07 -14.81 0.70
N HIS A 20 2.61 -14.69 -0.54
CA HIS A 20 2.15 -15.79 -1.36
C HIS A 20 2.70 -15.69 -2.79
N ILE A 21 2.39 -16.69 -3.62
CA ILE A 21 2.91 -16.80 -4.99
C ILE A 21 2.61 -15.56 -5.86
N GLY A 22 1.51 -14.86 -5.62
CA GLY A 22 1.17 -13.62 -6.34
C GLY A 22 2.19 -12.51 -6.10
N HIS A 23 2.61 -12.31 -4.84
CA HIS A 23 3.65 -11.35 -4.49
C HIS A 23 5.01 -11.73 -5.10
N ALA A 24 5.36 -13.03 -5.06
CA ALA A 24 6.57 -13.54 -5.68
C ALA A 24 6.57 -13.29 -7.20
N TYR A 25 5.44 -13.54 -7.87
CA TYR A 25 5.30 -13.32 -9.31
C TYR A 25 5.54 -11.86 -9.70
N GLU A 26 4.94 -10.93 -8.98
CA GLU A 26 5.08 -9.50 -9.24
C GLU A 26 6.53 -9.03 -9.08
N THR A 27 7.19 -9.41 -7.98
CA THR A 27 8.58 -9.01 -7.72
C THR A 27 9.56 -9.65 -8.71
N ILE A 28 9.33 -10.90 -9.11
CA ILE A 28 10.13 -11.56 -10.16
C ILE A 28 9.95 -10.84 -11.50
N ALA A 29 8.73 -10.48 -11.89
CA ALA A 29 8.47 -9.78 -13.15
C ALA A 29 9.17 -8.43 -13.20
N ALA A 30 9.13 -7.65 -12.11
CA ALA A 30 9.85 -6.38 -12.01
C ALA A 30 11.38 -6.58 -12.01
N ASP A 31 11.88 -7.61 -11.32
CA ASP A 31 13.31 -7.91 -11.26
C ASP A 31 13.88 -8.31 -12.62
N VAL A 32 13.14 -9.09 -13.41
CA VAL A 32 13.52 -9.42 -14.79
C VAL A 32 13.72 -8.16 -15.62
N MET A 33 12.80 -7.20 -15.53
CA MET A 33 12.92 -5.93 -16.24
C MET A 33 14.08 -5.08 -15.71
N ALA A 34 14.25 -5.00 -14.40
CA ALA A 34 15.37 -4.28 -13.78
C ALA A 34 16.73 -4.84 -14.24
N ARG A 35 16.89 -6.16 -14.22
CA ARG A 35 18.11 -6.84 -14.70
C ARG A 35 18.34 -6.62 -16.19
N PHE A 36 17.29 -6.75 -17.00
CA PHE A 36 17.39 -6.48 -18.44
C PHE A 36 17.87 -5.05 -18.71
N LYS A 37 17.29 -4.07 -18.03
CA LYS A 37 17.70 -2.67 -18.19
C LYS A 37 19.12 -2.39 -17.71
N ARG A 38 19.57 -3.01 -16.63
CA ARG A 38 20.99 -2.93 -16.22
C ARG A 38 21.94 -3.50 -17.28
N LEU A 39 21.58 -4.64 -17.88
CA LEU A 39 22.36 -5.22 -18.98
C LEU A 39 22.35 -4.35 -20.25
N ASP A 40 21.27 -3.63 -20.48
CA ASP A 40 21.10 -2.68 -21.58
C ASP A 40 21.83 -1.32 -21.35
N GLY A 41 22.51 -1.18 -20.20
CA GLY A 41 23.35 -0.03 -19.87
C GLY A 41 22.63 1.15 -19.21
N PHE A 42 21.42 0.94 -18.71
CA PHE A 42 20.71 1.97 -17.93
C PHE A 42 21.18 2.05 -16.49
N ASP A 43 21.08 3.24 -15.90
CA ASP A 43 21.20 3.45 -14.45
C ASP A 43 19.86 3.12 -13.77
N VAL A 44 19.73 1.89 -13.28
CA VAL A 44 18.46 1.37 -12.79
C VAL A 44 18.31 1.58 -11.30
N ARG A 45 17.17 2.16 -10.89
CA ARG A 45 16.70 2.16 -9.52
C ARG A 45 15.45 1.30 -9.41
N PHE A 46 15.53 0.19 -8.66
CA PHE A 46 14.42 -0.72 -8.41
C PHE A 46 13.99 -0.67 -6.95
N MET A 47 12.72 -0.35 -6.71
CA MET A 47 12.13 -0.28 -5.37
C MET A 47 10.94 -1.22 -5.24
N THR A 48 10.85 -1.89 -4.08
CA THR A 48 9.70 -2.66 -3.61
C THR A 48 9.54 -2.41 -2.11
N GLY A 49 8.51 -2.98 -1.48
CA GLY A 49 8.33 -2.79 -0.04
C GLY A 49 6.97 -3.21 0.49
N THR A 50 6.61 -2.66 1.65
CA THR A 50 5.36 -2.92 2.34
C THR A 50 4.63 -1.63 2.70
N ASP A 51 3.29 -1.64 2.52
CA ASP A 51 2.37 -0.62 2.97
C ASP A 51 1.77 -1.03 4.32
N GLU A 52 2.16 -0.31 5.38
CA GLU A 52 1.98 -0.76 6.76
C GLU A 52 0.90 0.00 7.53
N HIS A 53 0.21 0.93 6.87
CA HIS A 53 -0.89 1.68 7.44
C HIS A 53 -2.25 1.11 7.05
N GLY A 54 -3.30 1.64 7.68
CA GLY A 54 -4.68 1.33 7.34
C GLY A 54 -5.40 0.46 8.37
N GLN A 55 -6.71 0.54 8.32
CA GLN A 55 -7.64 -0.07 9.28
C GLN A 55 -7.56 -1.61 9.26
N LYS A 56 -7.25 -2.22 8.11
CA LYS A 56 -7.05 -3.67 8.00
C LYS A 56 -5.88 -4.17 8.85
N MET A 57 -4.79 -3.42 8.91
CA MET A 57 -3.64 -3.75 9.78
C MET A 57 -4.06 -3.71 11.25
N GLN A 58 -4.75 -2.65 11.67
CA GLN A 58 -5.25 -2.51 13.04
C GLN A 58 -6.18 -3.66 13.43
N THR A 59 -7.20 -3.92 12.61
CA THR A 59 -8.17 -5.01 12.87
C THR A 59 -7.51 -6.39 12.92
N THR A 60 -6.51 -6.64 12.07
CA THR A 60 -5.79 -7.91 12.07
C THR A 60 -4.92 -8.07 13.32
N ALA A 61 -4.23 -7.01 13.73
CA ALA A 61 -3.41 -6.99 14.93
C ALA A 61 -4.26 -7.23 16.20
N GLU A 62 -5.41 -6.57 16.31
CA GLU A 62 -6.36 -6.78 17.42
C GLU A 62 -6.83 -8.23 17.52
N LYS A 63 -7.20 -8.87 16.39
CA LYS A 63 -7.58 -10.28 16.33
C LYS A 63 -6.46 -11.23 16.76
N GLN A 64 -5.21 -10.83 16.58
CA GLN A 64 -4.04 -11.61 16.98
C GLN A 64 -3.52 -11.26 18.38
N GLY A 65 -4.05 -10.21 19.02
CA GLY A 65 -3.64 -9.76 20.34
C GLY A 65 -2.25 -9.11 20.36
N VAL A 66 -1.83 -8.51 19.25
CA VAL A 66 -0.56 -7.79 19.09
C VAL A 66 -0.82 -6.34 18.67
N THR A 67 0.19 -5.50 18.72
CA THR A 67 0.10 -4.14 18.18
C THR A 67 0.21 -4.15 16.65
N ALA A 68 -0.36 -3.15 15.98
CA ALA A 68 -0.22 -3.00 14.53
C ALA A 68 1.27 -2.93 14.10
N LYS A 69 2.11 -2.29 14.92
CA LYS A 69 3.55 -2.22 14.65
C LYS A 69 4.25 -3.58 14.74
N GLU A 70 3.96 -4.38 15.75
CA GLU A 70 4.53 -5.73 15.88
C GLU A 70 4.11 -6.62 14.71
N LEU A 71 2.84 -6.56 14.29
CA LEU A 71 2.34 -7.27 13.11
C LEU A 71 3.06 -6.82 11.84
N ALA A 72 3.21 -5.51 11.65
CA ALA A 72 3.91 -4.95 10.50
C ALA A 72 5.38 -5.36 10.47
N ASP A 73 6.08 -5.27 11.60
CA ASP A 73 7.49 -5.65 11.72
C ASP A 73 7.72 -7.13 11.36
N GLU A 74 6.88 -8.02 11.89
CA GLU A 74 6.99 -9.46 11.64
C GLU A 74 6.69 -9.81 10.18
N ASN A 75 5.57 -9.33 9.65
CA ASN A 75 5.15 -9.68 8.30
C ASN A 75 6.02 -9.00 7.23
N SER A 76 6.41 -7.74 7.40
CA SER A 76 7.34 -7.06 6.51
C SER A 76 8.68 -7.80 6.41
N ALA A 77 9.19 -8.32 7.54
CA ALA A 77 10.38 -9.16 7.54
C ALA A 77 10.20 -10.45 6.71
N ARG A 78 8.99 -11.06 6.71
CA ARG A 78 8.68 -12.23 5.88
C ARG A 78 8.65 -11.90 4.39
N PHE A 79 8.08 -10.74 4.01
CA PHE A 79 8.10 -10.24 2.62
C PHE A 79 9.53 -10.00 2.15
N LYS A 80 10.33 -9.35 2.98
CA LYS A 80 11.75 -9.13 2.68
C LYS A 80 12.51 -10.45 2.52
N ALA A 81 12.30 -11.41 3.43
CA ALA A 81 12.93 -12.72 3.37
C ALA A 81 12.54 -13.50 2.10
N MET A 82 11.27 -13.41 1.66
CA MET A 82 10.84 -13.99 0.37
C MET A 82 11.62 -13.38 -0.79
N ASN A 83 11.73 -12.06 -0.86
CA ASN A 83 12.47 -11.37 -1.93
C ASN A 83 13.95 -11.75 -1.91
N ASP A 84 14.57 -11.80 -0.74
CA ASP A 84 15.99 -12.18 -0.58
C ASP A 84 16.21 -13.65 -1.01
N ALA A 85 15.30 -14.57 -0.65
CA ALA A 85 15.37 -15.97 -1.05
C ALA A 85 15.21 -16.18 -2.57
N LEU A 86 14.42 -15.33 -3.24
CA LEU A 86 14.25 -15.31 -4.69
C LEU A 86 15.38 -14.57 -5.42
N GLY A 87 16.31 -13.96 -4.69
CA GLY A 87 17.42 -13.21 -5.25
C GLY A 87 16.99 -11.95 -5.99
N ILE A 88 15.89 -11.32 -5.56
CA ILE A 88 15.37 -10.07 -6.14
C ILE A 88 16.40 -8.96 -5.98
N SER A 89 16.74 -8.28 -7.07
CA SER A 89 17.81 -7.27 -7.12
C SER A 89 17.34 -5.84 -6.84
N TYR A 90 16.41 -5.67 -5.89
CA TYR A 90 15.95 -4.35 -5.49
C TYR A 90 17.07 -3.51 -4.85
N ASP A 91 17.06 -2.22 -5.11
CA ASP A 91 17.98 -1.24 -4.49
C ASP A 91 17.44 -0.73 -3.15
N ARG A 92 16.12 -0.71 -3.00
CA ARG A 92 15.43 -0.29 -1.78
C ARG A 92 14.23 -1.18 -1.51
N PHE A 93 14.16 -1.74 -0.29
CA PHE A 93 12.95 -2.27 0.31
C PHE A 93 12.41 -1.20 1.25
N ILE A 94 11.32 -0.52 0.86
CA ILE A 94 10.71 0.55 1.64
C ILE A 94 9.64 -0.01 2.56
N ARG A 95 9.55 0.57 3.75
CA ARG A 95 8.43 0.38 4.66
C ARG A 95 7.77 1.73 4.86
N THR A 96 6.44 1.82 4.77
CA THR A 96 5.75 3.11 4.95
C THR A 96 5.85 3.63 6.39
N THR A 97 6.32 2.79 7.34
CA THR A 97 6.66 3.17 8.72
C THR A 97 8.13 3.55 8.93
N ASP A 98 8.96 3.54 7.90
CA ASP A 98 10.36 3.99 8.01
C ASP A 98 10.42 5.52 8.25
N PRO A 99 11.34 6.00 9.09
CA PRO A 99 11.47 7.43 9.39
C PRO A 99 11.70 8.32 8.16
N ASP A 100 12.50 7.86 7.20
CA ASP A 100 12.78 8.59 5.95
C ASP A 100 11.54 8.66 5.03
N HIS A 101 10.64 7.64 5.09
CA HIS A 101 9.35 7.71 4.41
C HIS A 101 8.43 8.78 5.04
N TYR A 102 8.38 8.87 6.37
CA TYR A 102 7.64 9.94 7.05
C TYR A 102 8.16 11.32 6.67
N GLU A 103 9.49 11.52 6.71
CA GLU A 103 10.10 12.79 6.34
C GLU A 103 9.76 13.18 4.90
N ALA A 104 9.86 12.24 3.95
CA ALA A 104 9.55 12.49 2.54
C ALA A 104 8.07 12.82 2.33
N SER A 105 7.16 12.07 2.95
CA SER A 105 5.72 12.27 2.84
C SER A 105 5.31 13.63 3.41
N GLN A 106 5.84 13.99 4.59
CA GLN A 106 5.58 15.30 5.20
C GLN A 106 6.16 16.45 4.36
N ALA A 107 7.33 16.26 3.75
CA ALA A 107 7.94 17.30 2.91
C ALA A 107 7.11 17.55 1.64
N ILE A 108 6.60 16.49 0.99
CA ILE A 108 5.72 16.62 -0.16
C ILE A 108 4.40 17.29 0.25
N TRP A 109 3.78 16.85 1.34
CA TRP A 109 2.56 17.43 1.86
C TRP A 109 2.67 18.94 2.08
N LYS A 110 3.70 19.38 2.82
CA LYS A 110 3.95 20.80 3.07
C LYS A 110 4.10 21.61 1.78
N ARG A 111 4.80 21.04 0.78
CA ARG A 111 4.98 21.72 -0.50
C ARG A 111 3.68 21.85 -1.28
N MET A 112 2.82 20.84 -1.24
CA MET A 112 1.48 20.89 -1.88
C MET A 112 0.58 21.88 -1.16
N GLU A 113 0.62 21.94 0.18
CA GLU A 113 -0.11 22.92 0.99
C GLU A 113 0.34 24.36 0.66
N GLU A 114 1.67 24.61 0.61
CA GLU A 114 2.24 25.90 0.24
C GLU A 114 1.85 26.35 -1.19
N ASN A 115 1.67 25.40 -2.10
CA ASN A 115 1.20 25.67 -3.46
C ASN A 115 -0.34 25.90 -3.55
N GLY A 116 -1.10 25.59 -2.49
CA GLY A 116 -2.56 25.66 -2.48
C GLY A 116 -3.25 24.45 -3.13
N ASP A 117 -2.52 23.33 -3.29
CA ASP A 117 -3.05 22.10 -3.88
C ASP A 117 -3.82 21.25 -2.86
N ILE A 118 -3.69 21.59 -1.57
CA ILE A 118 -4.37 20.91 -0.44
C ILE A 118 -5.24 21.92 0.30
N TYR A 119 -6.47 21.53 0.58
CA TYR A 119 -7.41 22.29 1.39
C TYR A 119 -8.23 21.34 2.26
N LEU A 120 -8.67 21.82 3.43
CA LEU A 120 -9.53 21.04 4.32
C LEU A 120 -10.95 21.02 3.76
N ASP A 121 -11.49 19.82 3.59
CA ASP A 121 -12.87 19.58 3.18
C ASP A 121 -13.49 18.43 3.99
N LYS A 122 -14.75 18.14 3.74
CA LYS A 122 -15.47 17.03 4.34
C LYS A 122 -15.91 16.07 3.23
N TYR A 123 -15.63 14.82 3.44
CA TYR A 123 -16.14 13.75 2.59
C TYR A 123 -17.10 12.87 3.40
N ALA A 124 -18.28 12.59 2.85
CA ALA A 124 -19.25 11.72 3.50
C ALA A 124 -19.87 10.76 2.48
N GLY A 125 -20.06 9.51 2.90
CA GLY A 125 -20.62 8.47 2.04
C GLY A 125 -20.73 7.13 2.73
N TRP A 126 -21.25 6.15 2.00
CA TRP A 126 -21.34 4.76 2.45
C TRP A 126 -20.00 4.06 2.26
N TYR A 127 -19.26 3.83 3.35
CA TYR A 127 -17.91 3.25 3.31
C TYR A 127 -17.92 1.76 3.64
N SER A 128 -17.24 0.96 2.83
CA SER A 128 -16.93 -0.44 3.12
C SER A 128 -15.50 -0.59 3.61
N VAL A 129 -15.34 -1.01 4.86
CA VAL A 129 -14.02 -1.32 5.46
C VAL A 129 -13.33 -2.48 4.72
N ARG A 130 -14.11 -3.46 4.24
CA ARG A 130 -13.59 -4.61 3.51
C ARG A 130 -13.03 -4.23 2.15
N ASP A 131 -13.78 -3.40 1.41
CA ASP A 131 -13.44 -3.02 0.04
C ASP A 131 -12.53 -1.77 0.01
N GLU A 132 -12.39 -1.08 1.17
CA GLU A 132 -11.68 0.20 1.30
C GLU A 132 -12.18 1.24 0.27
N ALA A 133 -13.50 1.30 0.11
CA ALA A 133 -14.14 2.11 -0.90
C ALA A 133 -15.42 2.77 -0.38
N TYR A 134 -15.69 3.96 -0.90
CA TYR A 134 -16.97 4.64 -0.75
C TYR A 134 -17.91 4.26 -1.89
N TYR A 135 -19.19 4.16 -1.56
CA TYR A 135 -20.29 3.86 -2.48
C TYR A 135 -21.31 4.98 -2.45
N ALA A 136 -21.87 5.32 -3.61
CA ALA A 136 -23.00 6.24 -3.71
C ALA A 136 -24.30 5.58 -3.21
N GLU A 137 -25.30 6.39 -2.91
CA GLU A 137 -26.61 5.90 -2.39
C GLU A 137 -27.23 4.84 -3.31
N ASP A 138 -27.17 5.07 -4.62
CA ASP A 138 -27.71 4.19 -5.67
C ASP A 138 -26.86 2.92 -5.94
N GLU A 139 -25.64 2.86 -5.39
CA GLU A 139 -24.77 1.68 -5.42
C GLU A 139 -24.95 0.79 -4.19
N THR A 140 -25.87 1.17 -3.28
CA THR A 140 -26.12 0.44 -2.03
C THR A 140 -27.58 0.04 -1.91
N GLU A 141 -27.88 -0.99 -1.14
CA GLU A 141 -29.22 -1.43 -0.79
C GLU A 141 -29.33 -1.79 0.69
N GLU A 142 -30.51 -1.60 1.25
CA GLU A 142 -30.82 -1.99 2.64
C GLU A 142 -31.38 -3.42 2.67
N ARG A 143 -30.83 -4.25 3.58
CA ARG A 143 -31.33 -5.61 3.85
C ARG A 143 -31.33 -5.84 5.37
N ASP A 144 -32.46 -6.22 5.92
CA ASP A 144 -32.60 -6.56 7.35
C ASP A 144 -32.09 -5.47 8.33
N GLY A 145 -32.22 -4.18 7.95
CA GLY A 145 -31.81 -3.05 8.76
C GLY A 145 -30.31 -2.71 8.68
N GLN A 146 -29.58 -3.34 7.76
CA GLN A 146 -28.19 -3.05 7.43
C GLN A 146 -28.06 -2.70 5.94
N ARG A 147 -27.06 -1.90 5.61
CA ARG A 147 -26.81 -1.47 4.22
C ARG A 147 -25.63 -2.19 3.63
N TYR A 148 -25.73 -2.54 2.34
CA TYR A 148 -24.74 -3.32 1.61
C TYR A 148 -24.44 -2.70 0.25
N ALA A 149 -23.21 -2.78 -0.20
CA ALA A 149 -22.82 -2.47 -1.58
C ALA A 149 -23.41 -3.51 -2.54
N ILE A 150 -24.13 -3.08 -3.57
CA ILE A 150 -24.80 -3.96 -4.53
C ILE A 150 -23.79 -4.82 -5.29
N SER A 151 -22.66 -4.24 -5.68
CA SER A 151 -21.65 -4.87 -6.51
C SER A 151 -20.85 -5.98 -5.81
N THR A 152 -20.60 -5.82 -4.51
CA THR A 152 -19.70 -6.70 -3.73
C THR A 152 -20.44 -7.49 -2.66
N GLY A 153 -21.65 -7.06 -2.29
CA GLY A 153 -22.41 -7.61 -1.17
C GLY A 153 -21.77 -7.35 0.20
N THR A 154 -20.86 -6.39 0.29
CA THR A 154 -20.21 -6.02 1.54
C THR A 154 -21.05 -5.04 2.33
N GLU A 155 -21.00 -5.15 3.66
CA GLU A 155 -21.61 -4.17 4.56
C GLU A 155 -20.93 -2.82 4.41
N VAL A 156 -21.75 -1.75 4.42
CA VAL A 156 -21.29 -0.36 4.35
C VAL A 156 -21.90 0.45 5.50
N GLU A 157 -21.11 1.37 6.03
CA GLU A 157 -21.54 2.29 7.09
C GLU A 157 -21.42 3.73 6.60
N TRP A 158 -22.33 4.60 7.03
CA TRP A 158 -22.23 6.02 6.74
C TRP A 158 -21.07 6.61 7.52
N THR A 159 -20.10 7.12 6.80
CA THR A 159 -18.89 7.72 7.38
C THR A 159 -18.75 9.17 6.89
N GLU A 160 -18.43 10.06 7.79
CA GLU A 160 -18.06 11.44 7.49
C GLU A 160 -16.63 11.67 7.99
N GLU A 161 -15.75 12.10 7.12
CA GLU A 161 -14.34 12.37 7.42
C GLU A 161 -13.99 13.80 7.01
N GLU A 162 -13.18 14.46 7.84
CA GLU A 162 -12.50 15.69 7.47
C GLU A 162 -11.14 15.34 6.87
N SER A 163 -10.90 15.75 5.65
CA SER A 163 -9.64 15.45 4.92
C SER A 163 -9.21 16.61 4.02
#